data_1d36a344193aedc43df04dcf4f4b9b8f
#
_entry.id   1d36a344193aedc43df04dcf4f4b9b8f
#
_cell.length_a   1.000
_cell.length_b   1.000
_cell.length_c   1.000
_cell.angle_alpha   90.00
_cell.angle_beta   90.00
_cell.angle_gamma   90.00
#
_symmetry.space_group_name_H-M   'P 1'
#
loop_
_entity.id
_entity.type
_entity.pdbx_description
1 polymer ?
#
loop_
_entity_poly.entity_id
_entity_poly.type
_entity_poly.pdbx_seq_one_letter_code
_entity_poly.pdbx_strand_id
1 'polypeptide(L)'
;RTSAETPEVTVSGKLVDTIKNVKVSNNEGGNLDWELGQWATFRINADFDLAGKDVKAGDTTDITVPDALIITSDSFDIKDVNTNEVIAHATVDKDNKKLSLTYTDYAEKHSDTKGSFFFYARIDFKKHPQKGEVPVEITVNGKTTIGGKVSFTGVGDGNPNELKKTSWVHKDNPRIITYGISINQKKQSFKEVTIEDKLQFTNASYVKDSFRVTKGEMSFVDGEWQFNNTSDVTNEHPVTVSADGQSFSVSLGDVAETDQYRITYDVQLNYSPVDGEVLKNEATLKGKGIVIKEALNKAAVQIAGGAGVGYVFTIHIHKVGDENQPLAGAKFKVVRQANNQ
;
A
#
# COMPACT_ATOMS: atom_id res chain seq x y z
N ARG A 1 -25.48 20.28 -14.12
CA ARG A 1 -25.43 20.51 -13.53
C ARG A 1 -25.47 21.14 -12.96
N THR A 2 -25.55 21.29 -12.80
CA THR A 2 -25.63 21.96 -12.22
C THR A 2 -25.25 22.22 -11.55
N SER A 3 -25.24 22.40 -11.41
CA SER A 3 -24.96 22.72 -10.75
C SER A 3 -24.63 22.69 -10.10
N ALA A 4 -24.62 22.68 -10.23
CA ALA A 4 -24.39 22.76 -9.53
C ALA A 4 -24.20 22.83 -8.85
N GLU A 5 -24.28 22.74 -8.87
CA GLU A 5 -24.19 22.80 -8.14
C GLU A 5 -23.75 22.96 -7.37
N THR A 6 -23.59 23.22 -7.24
CA THR A 6 -23.14 23.38 -6.59
C THR A 6 -22.56 23.28 -5.85
N PRO A 7 -22.48 23.07 -5.63
CA PRO A 7 -22.13 23.07 -4.49
C PRO A 7 -20.95 23.05 -3.96
N GLU A 8 -20.58 22.52 -4.29
CA GLU A 8 -19.40 22.45 -3.98
C GLU A 8 -18.76 23.59 -3.77
N VAL A 9 -19.26 24.37 -4.19
CA VAL A 9 -18.74 25.60 -4.02
C VAL A 9 -18.43 25.86 -2.62
N THR A 10 -19.31 25.49 -1.79
CA THR A 10 -19.08 25.76 -0.41
C THR A 10 -17.97 24.94 0.13
N VAL A 11 -17.77 23.79 -0.40
CA VAL A 11 -16.73 22.95 0.09
C VAL A 11 -15.39 23.55 -0.18
N SER A 12 -15.25 24.23 -1.28
CA SER A 12 -13.96 24.73 -1.65
C SER A 12 -13.52 25.95 -0.85
N GLY A 13 -14.25 26.39 0.12
CA GLY A 13 -13.88 27.57 0.85
C GLY A 13 -12.62 27.44 1.67
N LYS A 14 -12.78 27.18 2.94
CA LYS A 14 -11.65 27.24 3.87
C LYS A 14 -10.70 26.06 3.81
N LEU A 15 -11.09 24.97 3.19
CA LEU A 15 -10.29 23.77 3.20
C LEU A 15 -9.56 23.46 1.90
N VAL A 16 -9.62 24.35 0.92
CA VAL A 16 -9.02 24.12 -0.38
C VAL A 16 -7.49 24.00 -0.31
N ASP A 17 -6.86 24.86 0.44
CA ASP A 17 -5.41 24.91 0.50
C ASP A 17 -4.82 24.25 1.73
N THR A 18 -5.50 23.25 2.30
CA THR A 18 -4.97 22.53 3.44
C THR A 18 -3.85 21.59 3.05
N ILE A 19 -3.86 21.08 1.82
CA ILE A 19 -2.89 20.11 1.34
C ILE A 19 -1.84 20.81 0.50
N LYS A 20 -0.59 20.53 0.80
CA LYS A 20 0.55 21.17 0.13
C LYS A 20 1.61 20.15 -0.21
N ASN A 21 2.53 20.54 -1.08
CA ASN A 21 3.73 19.74 -1.40
C ASN A 21 3.42 18.30 -1.80
N VAL A 22 2.38 18.14 -2.61
CA VAL A 22 2.05 16.82 -3.14
C VAL A 22 3.14 16.37 -4.07
N LYS A 23 3.67 15.18 -3.85
CA LYS A 23 4.71 14.63 -4.73
C LYS A 23 4.72 13.12 -4.72
N VAL A 24 5.21 12.59 -5.85
CA VAL A 24 5.38 11.16 -6.04
C VAL A 24 6.74 10.73 -5.52
N SER A 25 6.82 9.57 -4.96
CA SER A 25 8.09 8.95 -4.57
C SER A 25 8.04 7.44 -4.79
N ASN A 26 9.18 6.79 -4.66
CA ASN A 26 9.22 5.34 -4.59
C ASN A 26 8.64 4.87 -3.25
N ASN A 27 8.57 3.56 -3.05
CA ASN A 27 7.93 2.99 -1.86
C ASN A 27 8.68 3.24 -0.54
N GLU A 28 9.84 3.84 -0.62
CA GLU A 28 10.65 4.19 0.56
C GLU A 28 10.74 5.69 0.77
N GLY A 29 10.05 6.46 -0.06
CA GLY A 29 10.05 7.92 0.06
C GLY A 29 11.11 8.64 -0.76
N GLY A 30 11.95 7.90 -1.47
CA GLY A 30 13.00 8.48 -2.31
C GLY A 30 12.53 8.74 -3.74
N ASN A 31 13.46 9.13 -4.60
CA ASN A 31 13.13 9.42 -5.99
C ASN A 31 12.70 8.17 -6.74
N LEU A 32 11.69 8.32 -7.58
CA LEU A 32 11.22 7.25 -8.44
C LEU A 32 11.83 7.46 -9.83
N ASP A 33 12.97 6.81 -10.06
CA ASP A 33 13.79 7.02 -11.26
C ASP A 33 13.68 5.87 -12.29
N TRP A 34 12.73 4.97 -12.11
CA TRP A 34 12.57 3.82 -13.00
C TRP A 34 11.13 3.69 -13.47
N GLU A 35 10.93 2.92 -14.52
CA GLU A 35 9.59 2.63 -15.00
C GLU A 35 8.90 1.63 -14.08
N LEU A 36 7.61 1.84 -13.87
CA LEU A 36 6.79 0.94 -13.05
C LEU A 36 6.23 -0.16 -13.93
N GLY A 37 6.37 -1.39 -13.46
CA GLY A 37 5.72 -2.54 -14.08
C GLY A 37 4.23 -2.57 -13.75
N GLN A 38 3.55 -3.57 -14.28
CA GLN A 38 2.09 -3.65 -14.26
C GLN A 38 1.47 -3.60 -12.87
N TRP A 39 2.08 -4.21 -11.89
CA TRP A 39 1.54 -4.25 -10.53
C TRP A 39 2.35 -3.42 -9.54
N ALA A 40 3.34 -2.71 -10.03
CA ALA A 40 4.24 -1.95 -9.18
C ALA A 40 3.51 -0.76 -8.55
N THR A 41 3.82 -0.51 -7.31
CA THR A 41 3.24 0.59 -6.54
C THR A 41 4.23 1.73 -6.40
N PHE A 42 3.72 2.87 -6.01
CA PHE A 42 4.50 4.03 -5.64
C PHE A 42 3.75 4.81 -4.56
N ARG A 43 4.43 5.77 -3.93
CA ARG A 43 3.80 6.60 -2.92
C ARG A 43 3.38 7.93 -3.49
N ILE A 44 2.24 8.41 -3.01
CA ILE A 44 1.84 9.81 -3.14
C ILE A 44 1.97 10.40 -1.75
N ASN A 45 2.78 11.43 -1.61
CA ASN A 45 3.08 12.09 -0.35
C ASN A 45 2.50 13.49 -0.36
N ALA A 46 2.03 13.96 0.78
CA ALA A 46 1.48 15.29 0.90
C ALA A 46 1.70 15.83 2.31
N ASP A 47 1.79 17.14 2.40
CA ASP A 47 1.77 17.82 3.68
C ASP A 47 0.39 18.42 3.89
N PHE A 48 -0.02 18.57 5.13
CA PHE A 48 -1.23 19.29 5.47
C PHE A 48 -0.93 20.36 6.51
N ASP A 49 -1.69 21.45 6.44
CA ASP A 49 -1.53 22.58 7.35
C ASP A 49 -2.93 23.18 7.58
N LEU A 50 -3.38 23.14 8.80
CA LEU A 50 -4.72 23.60 9.16
C LEU A 50 -4.73 25.01 9.72
N ALA A 51 -3.57 25.67 9.79
CA ALA A 51 -3.48 27.01 10.37
C ALA A 51 -4.34 27.99 9.58
N GLY A 52 -5.14 28.75 10.28
CA GLY A 52 -6.00 29.74 9.67
C GLY A 52 -7.24 29.20 8.94
N LYS A 53 -7.48 27.91 9.01
CA LYS A 53 -8.60 27.26 8.30
C LYS A 53 -9.85 27.12 9.14
N ASP A 54 -9.76 27.38 10.43
CA ASP A 54 -10.90 27.26 11.36
C ASP A 54 -11.63 25.92 11.19
N VAL A 55 -10.87 24.86 11.22
CA VAL A 55 -11.39 23.51 11.02
C VAL A 55 -12.26 23.09 12.20
N LYS A 56 -13.40 22.49 11.89
CA LYS A 56 -14.30 21.94 12.90
C LYS A 56 -14.30 20.42 12.80
N ALA A 57 -14.61 19.77 13.90
CA ALA A 57 -14.76 18.33 13.90
C ALA A 57 -15.82 17.93 12.86
N GLY A 58 -15.49 16.96 12.03
CA GLY A 58 -16.37 16.52 10.95
C GLY A 58 -16.14 17.21 9.62
N ASP A 59 -15.36 18.28 9.58
CA ASP A 59 -14.97 18.88 8.29
C ASP A 59 -14.08 17.91 7.52
N THR A 60 -14.15 17.99 6.19
CA THR A 60 -13.42 17.05 5.33
C THR A 60 -12.57 17.76 4.29
N THR A 61 -11.52 17.07 3.88
CA THR A 61 -10.75 17.41 2.69
C THR A 61 -10.74 16.18 1.80
N ASP A 62 -11.28 16.32 0.59
CA ASP A 62 -11.34 15.22 -0.36
C ASP A 62 -10.18 15.31 -1.34
N ILE A 63 -9.49 14.20 -1.52
CA ILE A 63 -8.36 14.09 -2.43
C ILE A 63 -8.70 13.02 -3.45
N THR A 64 -8.69 13.41 -4.72
CA THR A 64 -9.02 12.50 -5.82
C THR A 64 -7.78 12.29 -6.69
N VAL A 65 -7.49 11.05 -7.02
CA VAL A 65 -6.41 10.71 -7.94
C VAL A 65 -6.98 10.55 -9.36
N PRO A 66 -6.14 10.71 -10.40
CA PRO A 66 -6.64 10.60 -11.77
C PRO A 66 -7.09 9.17 -12.10
N ASP A 67 -7.91 9.06 -13.13
CA ASP A 67 -8.47 7.79 -13.58
C ASP A 67 -7.41 6.76 -13.95
N ALA A 68 -6.24 7.19 -14.37
CA ALA A 68 -5.14 6.31 -14.72
C ALA A 68 -4.51 5.62 -13.51
N LEU A 69 -4.91 5.97 -12.30
CA LEU A 69 -4.34 5.40 -11.08
C LEU A 69 -5.38 4.66 -10.25
N ILE A 70 -4.89 3.75 -9.42
CA ILE A 70 -5.69 3.07 -8.40
C ILE A 70 -5.02 3.32 -7.06
N ILE A 71 -5.82 3.67 -6.05
CA ILE A 71 -5.32 3.75 -4.68
C ILE A 71 -5.28 2.33 -4.13
N THR A 72 -4.11 1.89 -3.71
CA THR A 72 -3.93 0.52 -3.21
C THR A 72 -3.95 0.43 -1.69
N SER A 73 -3.88 1.55 -0.99
CA SER A 73 -3.94 1.59 0.47
C SER A 73 -5.36 1.42 0.99
N ASP A 74 -5.47 0.93 2.20
CA ASP A 74 -6.70 0.98 2.96
C ASP A 74 -6.77 2.28 3.77
N SER A 75 -7.90 2.49 4.42
CA SER A 75 -8.09 3.64 5.30
C SER A 75 -7.11 3.62 6.47
N PHE A 76 -6.76 4.78 6.95
CA PHE A 76 -5.77 4.92 8.03
C PHE A 76 -6.07 6.19 8.83
N ASP A 77 -5.42 6.30 9.99
CA ASP A 77 -5.53 7.49 10.82
C ASP A 77 -4.24 8.30 10.77
N ILE A 78 -4.37 9.62 10.84
CA ILE A 78 -3.26 10.53 11.00
C ILE A 78 -3.27 10.96 12.47
N LYS A 79 -2.17 10.68 13.17
CA LYS A 79 -2.11 10.89 14.61
C LYS A 79 -1.03 11.89 15.00
N ASP A 80 -1.24 12.54 16.13
CA ASP A 80 -0.22 13.39 16.73
C ASP A 80 0.94 12.51 17.20
N VAL A 81 2.16 12.89 16.86
CA VAL A 81 3.35 12.07 17.15
C VAL A 81 3.64 11.94 18.64
N ASN A 82 3.15 12.83 19.44
CA ASN A 82 3.42 12.79 20.88
C ASN A 82 2.26 12.29 21.70
N THR A 83 1.05 12.66 21.38
CA THR A 83 -0.12 12.30 22.17
C THR A 83 -0.82 11.06 21.65
N ASN A 84 -0.52 10.68 20.42
CA ASN A 84 -1.19 9.58 19.71
C ASN A 84 -2.69 9.83 19.49
N GLU A 85 -3.15 11.05 19.68
CA GLU A 85 -4.54 11.39 19.40
C GLU A 85 -4.75 11.56 17.90
N VAL A 86 -5.91 11.18 17.42
CA VAL A 86 -6.22 11.21 16.00
C VAL A 86 -6.53 12.64 15.56
N ILE A 87 -5.77 13.12 14.57
CA ILE A 87 -5.99 14.43 13.96
C ILE A 87 -7.05 14.33 12.87
N ALA A 88 -6.96 13.29 12.07
CA ALA A 88 -7.89 13.05 10.97
C ALA A 88 -8.00 11.55 10.67
N HIS A 89 -9.19 11.15 10.27
CA HIS A 89 -9.41 9.81 9.72
C HIS A 89 -9.32 9.91 8.21
N ALA A 90 -8.43 9.15 7.60
CA ALA A 90 -8.31 9.06 6.16
C ALA A 90 -9.09 7.85 5.68
N THR A 91 -10.16 8.08 4.95
CA THR A 91 -11.02 7.03 4.43
C THR A 91 -10.79 6.90 2.93
N VAL A 92 -10.54 5.68 2.48
CA VAL A 92 -10.28 5.41 1.06
C VAL A 92 -11.53 4.84 0.42
N ASP A 93 -11.97 5.50 -0.66
CA ASP A 93 -13.04 5.02 -1.54
C ASP A 93 -12.37 4.61 -2.85
N LYS A 94 -12.14 3.31 -3.02
CA LYS A 94 -11.40 2.80 -4.17
C LYS A 94 -12.16 2.96 -5.47
N ASP A 95 -13.46 2.83 -5.44
CA ASP A 95 -14.27 2.92 -6.65
C ASP A 95 -14.28 4.33 -7.22
N ASN A 96 -14.29 5.33 -6.37
CA ASN A 96 -14.29 6.72 -6.78
C ASN A 96 -12.89 7.33 -6.79
N LYS A 97 -11.85 6.52 -6.52
CA LYS A 97 -10.45 6.94 -6.54
C LYS A 97 -10.20 8.13 -5.63
N LYS A 98 -10.78 8.07 -4.44
CA LYS A 98 -10.81 9.20 -3.53
C LYS A 98 -10.33 8.80 -2.14
N LEU A 99 -9.61 9.73 -1.52
CA LEU A 99 -9.21 9.64 -0.13
C LEU A 99 -9.77 10.86 0.57
N SER A 100 -10.53 10.67 1.63
CA SER A 100 -11.15 11.76 2.36
C SER A 100 -10.56 11.85 3.76
N LEU A 101 -10.05 13.01 4.12
CA LEU A 101 -9.61 13.30 5.48
C LEU A 101 -10.77 13.90 6.24
N THR A 102 -11.20 13.26 7.31
CA THR A 102 -12.23 13.79 8.21
C THR A 102 -11.56 14.22 9.49
N TYR A 103 -11.61 15.50 9.79
CA TYR A 103 -10.91 16.06 10.94
C TYR A 103 -11.70 15.80 12.23
N THR A 104 -10.96 15.69 13.33
CA THR A 104 -11.51 15.30 14.64
C THR A 104 -11.63 16.51 15.56
N ASP A 105 -12.19 16.26 16.73
CA ASP A 105 -12.20 17.25 17.81
C ASP A 105 -10.80 17.73 18.16
N TYR A 106 -9.81 16.84 18.08
CA TYR A 106 -8.44 17.20 18.37
C TYR A 106 -7.95 18.28 17.41
N ALA A 107 -8.22 18.11 16.11
CA ALA A 107 -7.85 19.11 15.11
C ALA A 107 -8.58 20.43 15.33
N GLU A 108 -9.84 20.37 15.72
CA GLU A 108 -10.61 21.59 16.01
C GLU A 108 -10.01 22.37 17.18
N LYS A 109 -9.57 21.65 18.20
CA LYS A 109 -9.00 22.28 19.41
C LYS A 109 -7.54 22.69 19.24
N HIS A 110 -6.89 22.26 18.20
CA HIS A 110 -5.48 22.53 17.93
C HIS A 110 -5.34 23.18 16.57
N SER A 111 -5.70 24.44 16.49
CA SER A 111 -5.89 25.14 15.22
C SER A 111 -4.66 25.24 14.33
N ASP A 112 -3.48 25.03 14.88
CA ASP A 112 -2.25 25.10 14.08
C ASP A 112 -1.68 23.73 13.75
N THR A 113 -2.52 22.71 13.78
CA THR A 113 -2.09 21.35 13.47
C THR A 113 -1.57 21.27 12.06
N LYS A 114 -0.42 20.66 11.92
CA LYS A 114 0.17 20.38 10.60
C LYS A 114 0.95 19.09 10.65
N GLY A 115 1.17 18.53 9.49
CA GLY A 115 1.90 17.27 9.39
C GLY A 115 2.00 16.80 7.96
N SER A 116 2.17 15.51 7.81
CA SER A 116 2.29 14.89 6.49
C SER A 116 1.67 13.50 6.52
N PHE A 117 1.37 13.01 5.33
CA PHE A 117 0.86 11.65 5.16
C PHE A 117 1.27 11.13 3.79
N PHE A 118 1.14 9.84 3.63
CA PHE A 118 1.37 9.20 2.35
C PHE A 118 0.40 8.04 2.19
N PHE A 119 0.17 7.67 0.94
CA PHE A 119 -0.59 6.48 0.60
C PHE A 119 0.00 5.88 -0.67
N TYR A 120 -0.38 4.64 -0.97
CA TYR A 120 0.16 3.91 -2.10
C TYR A 120 -0.82 3.89 -3.25
N ALA A 121 -0.28 3.90 -4.45
CA ALA A 121 -1.06 3.84 -5.67
C ALA A 121 -0.31 3.00 -6.70
N ARG A 122 -1.01 2.61 -7.74
CA ARG A 122 -0.42 1.98 -8.92
C ARG A 122 -1.16 2.43 -10.17
N ILE A 123 -0.61 2.10 -11.33
CA ILE A 123 -1.28 2.39 -12.59
C ILE A 123 -2.52 1.50 -12.70
N ASP A 124 -3.63 2.06 -13.11
CA ASP A 124 -4.80 1.30 -13.51
C ASP A 124 -4.57 0.84 -14.95
N PHE A 125 -3.92 -0.31 -15.11
CA PHE A 125 -3.49 -0.76 -16.43
C PHE A 125 -4.66 -1.14 -17.35
N LYS A 126 -5.86 -1.29 -16.82
CA LYS A 126 -7.05 -1.50 -17.65
C LYS A 126 -7.49 -0.21 -18.31
N LYS A 127 -7.28 0.92 -17.65
CA LYS A 127 -7.57 2.23 -18.21
C LYS A 127 -6.39 2.85 -18.93
N HIS A 128 -5.18 2.49 -18.55
CA HIS A 128 -3.95 2.98 -19.16
C HIS A 128 -3.00 1.81 -19.44
N PRO A 129 -3.27 1.00 -20.45
CA PRO A 129 -2.43 -0.17 -20.74
C PRO A 129 -1.14 0.15 -21.49
N GLN A 130 -1.00 1.37 -22.03
CA GLN A 130 0.11 1.71 -22.90
C GLN A 130 1.34 2.10 -22.09
N LYS A 131 2.50 1.83 -22.67
CA LYS A 131 3.75 2.35 -22.16
C LYS A 131 3.75 3.87 -22.27
N GLY A 132 4.27 4.55 -21.28
CA GLY A 132 4.41 6.01 -21.33
C GLY A 132 4.35 6.64 -19.96
N GLU A 133 4.39 7.97 -19.96
CA GLU A 133 4.33 8.75 -18.74
C GLU A 133 2.89 9.05 -18.36
N VAL A 134 2.60 8.99 -17.08
CA VAL A 134 1.29 9.28 -16.52
C VAL A 134 1.45 10.42 -15.53
N PRO A 135 0.85 11.57 -15.77
CA PRO A 135 0.91 12.66 -14.80
C PRO A 135 0.07 12.33 -13.58
N VAL A 136 0.57 12.67 -12.42
CA VAL A 136 -0.15 12.46 -11.16
C VAL A 136 -0.80 13.78 -10.78
N GLU A 137 -2.04 13.93 -11.25
CA GLU A 137 -2.83 15.13 -11.00
C GLU A 137 -3.75 14.87 -9.83
N ILE A 138 -3.53 15.58 -8.75
CA ILE A 138 -4.29 15.39 -7.52
C ILE A 138 -5.27 16.54 -7.38
N THR A 139 -6.54 16.20 -7.17
CA THR A 139 -7.59 17.19 -6.97
C THR A 139 -7.97 17.24 -5.49
N VAL A 140 -7.82 18.40 -4.89
CA VAL A 140 -8.14 18.61 -3.48
C VAL A 140 -9.32 19.56 -3.40
N ASN A 141 -10.46 19.08 -2.94
CA ASN A 141 -11.70 19.85 -2.84
C ASN A 141 -11.98 20.69 -4.11
N GLY A 142 -11.79 20.06 -5.26
CA GLY A 142 -12.07 20.70 -6.55
C GLY A 142 -10.92 21.46 -7.20
N LYS A 143 -9.80 21.62 -6.50
CA LYS A 143 -8.64 22.31 -7.06
C LYS A 143 -7.58 21.29 -7.41
N THR A 144 -7.10 21.30 -8.66
CA THR A 144 -6.13 20.32 -9.14
C THR A 144 -4.72 20.86 -9.08
N THR A 145 -3.79 20.01 -8.65
CA THR A 145 -2.37 20.30 -8.67
C THR A 145 -1.64 19.06 -9.20
N ILE A 146 -0.45 19.28 -9.75
CA ILE A 146 0.36 18.19 -10.28
C ILE A 146 1.43 17.83 -9.26
N GLY A 147 1.42 16.58 -8.81
CA GLY A 147 2.38 16.07 -7.86
C GLY A 147 3.59 15.41 -8.49
N GLY A 148 3.67 15.39 -9.81
CA GLY A 148 4.74 14.72 -10.54
C GLY A 148 4.19 13.82 -11.62
N LYS A 149 5.01 12.88 -12.05
CA LYS A 149 4.62 11.89 -13.06
C LYS A 149 5.28 10.57 -12.75
N VAL A 150 4.69 9.50 -13.29
CA VAL A 150 5.26 8.17 -13.20
C VAL A 150 5.37 7.60 -14.60
N SER A 151 6.38 6.78 -14.84
CA SER A 151 6.58 6.13 -16.13
C SER A 151 6.12 4.69 -16.03
N PHE A 152 5.34 4.24 -17.00
CA PHE A 152 4.76 2.89 -17.02
C PHE A 152 5.34 2.08 -18.17
N THR A 153 5.68 0.82 -17.87
CA THR A 153 6.22 -0.09 -18.88
C THR A 153 5.16 -0.56 -19.88
N GLY A 154 3.88 -0.41 -19.58
CA GLY A 154 2.80 -1.04 -20.32
C GLY A 154 2.58 -2.47 -19.86
N VAL A 155 1.51 -3.10 -20.34
CA VAL A 155 1.14 -4.45 -19.89
C VAL A 155 1.92 -5.57 -20.56
N GLY A 156 2.53 -5.32 -21.73
CA GLY A 156 3.35 -6.33 -22.38
C GLY A 156 2.61 -7.61 -22.74
N ASP A 157 3.35 -8.72 -22.74
CA ASP A 157 2.85 -10.04 -23.13
C ASP A 157 2.64 -10.96 -21.93
N GLY A 158 2.71 -10.45 -20.71
CA GLY A 158 2.53 -11.24 -19.51
C GLY A 158 3.77 -11.97 -19.03
N ASN A 159 4.85 -11.98 -19.80
CA ASN A 159 6.12 -12.57 -19.41
C ASN A 159 5.95 -13.99 -18.82
N PRO A 160 5.54 -14.98 -19.58
CA PRO A 160 5.33 -16.33 -19.07
C PRO A 160 6.62 -16.93 -18.52
N ASN A 161 6.49 -17.69 -17.47
CA ASN A 161 7.61 -18.33 -16.78
C ASN A 161 7.30 -19.79 -16.46
N GLU A 162 8.35 -20.56 -16.22
CA GLU A 162 8.22 -21.92 -15.71
C GLU A 162 7.67 -21.91 -14.28
N LEU A 163 8.10 -20.90 -13.52
CA LEU A 163 7.69 -20.73 -12.13
C LEU A 163 7.56 -19.25 -11.83
N LYS A 164 6.42 -18.85 -11.31
CA LYS A 164 6.19 -17.46 -10.93
C LYS A 164 5.55 -17.43 -9.55
N LYS A 165 6.01 -16.51 -8.71
CA LYS A 165 5.52 -16.41 -7.35
C LYS A 165 5.01 -15.01 -7.09
N THR A 166 3.81 -14.93 -6.54
CA THR A 166 3.16 -13.66 -6.20
C THR A 166 2.78 -13.66 -4.73
N SER A 167 2.55 -12.50 -4.18
CA SER A 167 2.14 -12.34 -2.81
C SER A 167 1.14 -11.20 -2.66
N TRP A 168 0.34 -11.29 -1.61
CA TRP A 168 -0.62 -10.26 -1.26
C TRP A 168 -0.68 -10.16 0.25
N VAL A 169 -0.26 -9.03 0.79
CA VAL A 169 -0.36 -8.73 2.22
C VAL A 169 -1.78 -8.24 2.47
N HIS A 170 -2.49 -8.87 3.40
CA HIS A 170 -3.88 -8.52 3.67
C HIS A 170 -3.95 -7.12 4.30
N LYS A 171 -4.81 -6.27 3.75
CA LYS A 171 -4.87 -4.88 4.21
C LYS A 171 -5.54 -4.75 5.57
N ASP A 172 -6.55 -5.57 5.81
CA ASP A 172 -7.28 -5.56 7.08
C ASP A 172 -6.55 -6.30 8.18
N ASN A 173 -5.59 -7.17 7.83
CA ASN A 173 -4.76 -7.87 8.80
C ASN A 173 -3.37 -8.12 8.20
N PRO A 174 -2.46 -7.16 8.30
CA PRO A 174 -1.13 -7.29 7.67
C PRO A 174 -0.26 -8.39 8.24
N ARG A 175 -0.72 -9.08 9.28
CA ARG A 175 -0.01 -10.28 9.75
C ARG A 175 -0.21 -11.47 8.82
N ILE A 176 -1.15 -11.40 7.88
CA ILE A 176 -1.43 -12.50 6.97
C ILE A 176 -0.97 -12.11 5.57
N ILE A 177 -0.19 -13.02 4.96
CA ILE A 177 0.29 -12.87 3.59
C ILE A 177 -0.19 -14.09 2.82
N THR A 178 -0.89 -13.85 1.71
CA THR A 178 -1.29 -14.93 0.81
C THR A 178 -0.29 -15.00 -0.32
N TYR A 179 0.25 -16.19 -0.57
CA TYR A 179 1.17 -16.45 -1.65
C TYR A 179 0.51 -17.30 -2.73
N GLY A 180 0.91 -17.07 -3.95
CA GLY A 180 0.53 -17.91 -5.09
C GLY A 180 1.75 -18.29 -5.89
N ILE A 181 1.90 -19.59 -6.17
CA ILE A 181 2.95 -20.10 -7.04
C ILE A 181 2.28 -20.62 -8.30
N SER A 182 2.61 -20.01 -9.43
CA SER A 182 2.11 -20.45 -10.74
C SER A 182 3.16 -21.31 -11.41
N ILE A 183 2.78 -22.46 -11.89
CA ILE A 183 3.70 -23.45 -12.42
C ILE A 183 3.32 -23.74 -13.88
N ASN A 184 4.32 -23.61 -14.74
CA ASN A 184 4.26 -23.98 -16.14
C ASN A 184 3.42 -23.06 -17.04
N GLN A 185 3.54 -21.74 -16.85
CA GLN A 185 2.92 -20.79 -17.78
C GLN A 185 3.47 -20.95 -19.19
N LYS A 186 4.72 -21.46 -19.32
CA LYS A 186 5.37 -21.66 -20.61
C LYS A 186 4.93 -22.91 -21.34
N LYS A 187 4.14 -23.77 -20.70
CA LYS A 187 3.63 -25.01 -21.30
C LYS A 187 4.75 -25.91 -21.79
N GLN A 188 5.66 -26.24 -20.90
CA GLN A 188 6.76 -27.16 -21.16
C GLN A 188 6.52 -28.49 -20.46
N SER A 189 7.30 -29.51 -20.79
CA SER A 189 7.24 -30.82 -20.14
C SER A 189 8.39 -30.96 -19.16
N PHE A 190 8.09 -31.45 -17.96
CA PHE A 190 9.10 -31.73 -16.94
C PHE A 190 8.83 -33.08 -16.31
N LYS A 191 9.90 -33.77 -15.93
CA LYS A 191 9.80 -35.09 -15.27
C LYS A 191 10.09 -34.98 -13.77
N GLU A 192 9.32 -35.74 -12.98
CA GLU A 192 9.52 -35.84 -11.54
C GLU A 192 9.64 -34.46 -10.89
N VAL A 193 8.61 -33.67 -11.05
CA VAL A 193 8.60 -32.29 -10.58
C VAL A 193 8.35 -32.23 -9.09
N THR A 194 9.14 -31.42 -8.41
CA THR A 194 8.94 -31.07 -7.00
C THR A 194 9.00 -29.56 -6.90
N ILE A 195 8.08 -29.00 -6.13
CA ILE A 195 8.08 -27.59 -5.77
C ILE A 195 8.52 -27.48 -4.33
N GLU A 196 9.51 -26.64 -4.08
CA GLU A 196 9.97 -26.34 -2.73
C GLU A 196 9.80 -24.85 -2.47
N ASP A 197 9.53 -24.51 -1.23
CA ASP A 197 9.32 -23.12 -0.83
C ASP A 197 10.06 -22.88 0.47
N LYS A 198 10.71 -21.74 0.59
CA LYS A 198 11.49 -21.42 1.77
C LYS A 198 11.26 -19.99 2.20
N LEU A 199 10.81 -19.81 3.44
CA LEU A 199 10.71 -18.51 4.05
C LEU A 199 12.12 -18.03 4.43
N GLN A 200 12.43 -16.79 4.03
CA GLN A 200 13.71 -16.16 4.38
C GLN A 200 13.50 -15.12 5.47
N PHE A 201 12.51 -15.35 6.33
CA PHE A 201 12.23 -14.54 7.50
C PHE A 201 11.70 -15.44 8.60
N THR A 202 11.76 -14.97 9.84
CA THR A 202 11.38 -15.72 11.02
C THR A 202 10.16 -15.11 11.70
N ASN A 203 9.74 -15.66 12.82
CA ASN A 203 8.55 -15.23 13.56
C ASN A 203 7.30 -15.29 12.69
N ALA A 204 7.20 -16.35 11.94
CA ALA A 204 6.08 -16.57 11.03
C ALA A 204 5.87 -18.07 10.85
N SER A 205 4.70 -18.46 10.46
CA SER A 205 4.39 -19.86 10.20
C SER A 205 3.43 -19.99 9.01
N TYR A 206 3.59 -21.09 8.27
CA TYR A 206 2.59 -21.46 7.28
C TYR A 206 1.28 -21.80 8.00
N VAL A 207 0.18 -21.34 7.44
CA VAL A 207 -1.15 -21.70 7.94
C VAL A 207 -1.51 -23.05 7.31
N LYS A 208 -1.49 -24.11 8.11
CA LYS A 208 -1.55 -25.48 7.59
C LYS A 208 -2.78 -25.78 6.74
N ASP A 209 -3.91 -25.27 7.12
CA ASP A 209 -5.15 -25.54 6.40
C ASP A 209 -5.35 -24.68 5.16
N SER A 210 -4.41 -23.79 4.88
CA SER A 210 -4.54 -22.84 3.78
C SER A 210 -4.01 -23.36 2.46
N PHE A 211 -3.26 -24.45 2.44
CA PHE A 211 -2.66 -24.97 1.22
C PHE A 211 -3.72 -25.48 0.25
N ARG A 212 -3.62 -25.05 -0.99
CA ARG A 212 -4.45 -25.57 -2.08
C ARG A 212 -3.58 -25.76 -3.31
N VAL A 213 -3.71 -26.91 -3.93
CA VAL A 213 -3.09 -27.20 -5.23
C VAL A 213 -4.20 -27.29 -6.24
N THR A 214 -4.16 -26.41 -7.22
CA THR A 214 -5.20 -26.30 -8.26
C THR A 214 -4.58 -26.56 -9.61
N LYS A 215 -5.23 -27.34 -10.44
CA LYS A 215 -4.83 -27.61 -11.81
C LYS A 215 -5.81 -26.94 -12.74
N GLY A 216 -5.35 -26.34 -13.82
CA GLY A 216 -6.21 -25.66 -14.77
C GLY A 216 -5.46 -25.17 -15.99
N GLU A 217 -5.99 -24.12 -16.61
CA GLU A 217 -5.44 -23.54 -17.83
C GLU A 217 -5.13 -22.07 -17.59
N MET A 218 -3.89 -21.68 -17.82
CA MET A 218 -3.42 -20.32 -17.66
C MET A 218 -3.31 -19.63 -19.01
N SER A 219 -3.83 -18.42 -19.11
CA SER A 219 -3.75 -17.60 -20.31
C SER A 219 -3.60 -16.13 -19.92
N PHE A 220 -2.92 -15.37 -20.77
CA PHE A 220 -2.77 -13.93 -20.56
C PHE A 220 -3.77 -13.21 -21.45
N VAL A 221 -4.77 -12.57 -20.83
CA VAL A 221 -5.86 -11.93 -21.55
C VAL A 221 -6.11 -10.56 -20.94
N ASP A 222 -6.17 -9.53 -21.79
CA ASP A 222 -6.44 -8.15 -21.39
C ASP A 222 -5.54 -7.66 -20.26
N GLY A 223 -4.27 -7.98 -20.36
CA GLY A 223 -3.27 -7.50 -19.41
C GLY A 223 -3.17 -8.30 -18.12
N GLU A 224 -3.91 -9.39 -17.99
CA GLU A 224 -3.88 -10.22 -16.78
C GLU A 224 -3.74 -11.69 -17.11
N TRP A 225 -3.04 -12.40 -16.22
CA TRP A 225 -3.06 -13.85 -16.24
C TRP A 225 -4.38 -14.35 -15.67
N GLN A 226 -5.03 -15.23 -16.40
CA GLN A 226 -6.27 -15.88 -15.98
C GLN A 226 -6.00 -17.35 -15.76
N PHE A 227 -6.74 -17.95 -14.84
CA PHE A 227 -6.64 -19.37 -14.53
C PHE A 227 -8.06 -19.96 -14.59
N ASN A 228 -8.32 -20.74 -15.63
CA ASN A 228 -9.66 -21.23 -15.96
C ASN A 228 -9.72 -22.75 -15.95
N ASN A 229 -10.93 -23.29 -15.99
CA ASN A 229 -11.19 -24.71 -16.02
C ASN A 229 -10.44 -25.44 -14.90
N THR A 230 -10.53 -24.87 -13.70
CA THR A 230 -9.73 -25.32 -12.58
C THR A 230 -10.37 -26.47 -11.83
N SER A 231 -9.53 -27.34 -11.26
CA SER A 231 -9.96 -28.38 -10.34
C SER A 231 -9.01 -28.44 -9.15
N ASP A 232 -9.55 -28.71 -7.98
CA ASP A 232 -8.77 -28.83 -6.77
C ASP A 232 -8.15 -30.22 -6.74
N VAL A 233 -6.83 -30.28 -6.75
CA VAL A 233 -6.06 -31.51 -6.69
C VAL A 233 -5.20 -31.58 -5.43
N THR A 234 -5.56 -30.84 -4.40
CA THR A 234 -4.80 -30.76 -3.16
C THR A 234 -4.56 -32.14 -2.53
N ASN A 235 -5.58 -32.99 -2.52
CA ASN A 235 -5.45 -34.31 -1.92
C ASN A 235 -4.54 -35.25 -2.70
N GLU A 236 -4.29 -34.95 -3.98
CA GLU A 236 -3.40 -35.75 -4.81
C GLU A 236 -1.94 -35.33 -4.69
N HIS A 237 -1.70 -34.15 -4.12
CA HIS A 237 -0.38 -33.57 -3.98
C HIS A 237 -0.19 -33.03 -2.55
N PRO A 238 -0.03 -33.90 -1.58
CA PRO A 238 0.09 -33.46 -0.19
C PRO A 238 1.32 -32.59 0.05
N VAL A 239 1.15 -31.60 0.89
CA VAL A 239 2.21 -30.67 1.24
C VAL A 239 2.93 -31.19 2.49
N THR A 240 4.24 -31.22 2.43
CA THR A 240 5.08 -31.58 3.57
C THR A 240 5.81 -30.34 4.07
N VAL A 241 5.51 -29.93 5.29
CA VAL A 241 6.19 -28.82 5.94
C VAL A 241 7.38 -29.34 6.72
N SER A 242 8.52 -28.67 6.64
CA SER A 242 9.73 -29.07 7.33
C SER A 242 9.56 -29.02 8.86
N ALA A 243 10.44 -29.73 9.58
CA ALA A 243 10.37 -29.79 11.04
C ALA A 243 10.51 -28.40 11.68
N ASP A 244 11.32 -27.52 11.08
CA ASP A 244 11.51 -26.17 11.60
C ASP A 244 10.40 -25.19 11.13
N GLY A 245 9.47 -25.65 10.31
CA GLY A 245 8.37 -24.82 9.83
C GLY A 245 8.76 -23.75 8.82
N GLN A 246 9.98 -23.75 8.31
CA GLN A 246 10.49 -22.69 7.46
C GLN A 246 10.42 -23.02 5.96
N SER A 247 10.05 -24.24 5.63
CA SER A 247 9.96 -24.65 4.23
C SER A 247 8.87 -25.69 4.03
N PHE A 248 8.43 -25.84 2.79
CA PHE A 248 7.55 -26.94 2.42
C PHE A 248 7.96 -27.53 1.07
N SER A 249 7.47 -28.70 0.79
CA SER A 249 7.63 -29.33 -0.51
C SER A 249 6.35 -30.01 -0.95
N VAL A 250 6.17 -30.06 -2.27
CA VAL A 250 5.04 -30.73 -2.93
C VAL A 250 5.58 -31.46 -4.14
N SER A 251 5.24 -32.73 -4.29
CA SER A 251 5.56 -33.48 -5.49
C SER A 251 4.39 -33.41 -6.46
N LEU A 252 4.67 -32.97 -7.71
CA LEU A 252 3.67 -32.94 -8.76
C LEU A 252 3.78 -34.11 -9.73
N GLY A 253 4.87 -34.89 -9.64
CA GLY A 253 5.13 -35.96 -10.59
C GLY A 253 5.51 -35.40 -11.96
N ASP A 254 5.21 -36.15 -13.02
CA ASP A 254 5.48 -35.69 -14.38
C ASP A 254 4.48 -34.61 -14.77
N VAL A 255 4.97 -33.54 -15.34
CA VAL A 255 4.19 -32.40 -15.78
C VAL A 255 4.29 -32.33 -17.31
N ALA A 256 3.15 -32.49 -17.98
CA ALA A 256 3.08 -32.38 -19.44
C ALA A 256 2.88 -30.91 -19.84
N GLU A 257 3.01 -30.64 -21.12
CA GLU A 257 2.84 -29.29 -21.66
C GLU A 257 1.47 -28.69 -21.31
N THR A 258 0.45 -29.53 -21.23
CA THR A 258 -0.91 -29.10 -20.90
C THR A 258 -1.17 -28.99 -19.40
N ASP A 259 -0.21 -29.39 -18.56
CA ASP A 259 -0.42 -29.38 -17.12
C ASP A 259 0.07 -28.08 -16.52
N GLN A 260 -0.84 -27.30 -16.00
CA GLN A 260 -0.52 -26.05 -15.32
C GLN A 260 -1.14 -26.05 -13.94
N TYR A 261 -0.37 -25.61 -12.95
CA TYR A 261 -0.79 -25.68 -11.55
C TYR A 261 -0.62 -24.34 -10.87
N ARG A 262 -1.43 -24.15 -9.84
CA ARG A 262 -1.23 -23.05 -8.88
C ARG A 262 -1.27 -23.63 -7.47
N ILE A 263 -0.27 -23.25 -6.68
CA ILE A 263 -0.24 -23.56 -5.26
C ILE A 263 -0.48 -22.26 -4.52
N THR A 264 -1.51 -22.21 -3.67
CA THR A 264 -1.79 -21.04 -2.84
C THR A 264 -1.73 -21.42 -1.39
N TYR A 265 -1.30 -20.49 -0.55
CA TYR A 265 -1.20 -20.72 0.88
C TYR A 265 -1.04 -19.38 1.59
N ASP A 266 -1.31 -19.39 2.90
CA ASP A 266 -1.14 -18.23 3.75
C ASP A 266 0.04 -18.44 4.69
N VAL A 267 0.70 -17.35 5.02
CA VAL A 267 1.71 -17.27 6.07
C VAL A 267 1.21 -16.25 7.08
N GLN A 268 1.30 -16.59 8.35
CA GLN A 268 0.93 -15.69 9.42
C GLN A 268 2.16 -15.25 10.19
N LEU A 269 2.30 -13.92 10.37
CA LEU A 269 3.36 -13.35 11.19
C LEU A 269 2.94 -13.38 12.65
N ASN A 270 3.89 -13.65 13.55
CA ASN A 270 3.64 -13.66 14.98
C ASN A 270 3.80 -12.28 15.62
N TYR A 271 3.90 -11.24 14.82
CA TYR A 271 4.05 -9.86 15.26
C TYR A 271 3.30 -8.95 14.29
N SER A 272 3.09 -7.71 14.69
CA SER A 272 2.46 -6.71 13.81
C SER A 272 3.54 -6.06 12.96
N PRO A 273 3.51 -6.26 11.65
CA PRO A 273 4.53 -5.67 10.78
C PRO A 273 4.31 -4.17 10.64
N VAL A 274 5.37 -3.46 10.31
CA VAL A 274 5.32 -2.02 10.06
C VAL A 274 5.52 -1.75 8.58
N ASP A 275 5.08 -0.57 8.16
CA ASP A 275 5.28 -0.14 6.79
C ASP A 275 6.76 -0.20 6.41
N GLY A 276 7.01 -0.71 5.21
CA GLY A 276 8.36 -0.79 4.67
C GLY A 276 9.08 -2.11 4.89
N GLU A 277 8.54 -3.02 5.70
CA GLU A 277 9.15 -4.34 5.82
C GLU A 277 9.05 -5.10 4.52
N VAL A 278 10.09 -5.82 4.17
CA VAL A 278 10.13 -6.67 2.98
C VAL A 278 10.37 -8.11 3.42
N LEU A 279 9.42 -8.97 3.09
CA LEU A 279 9.45 -10.37 3.50
C LEU A 279 9.77 -11.24 2.29
N LYS A 280 10.93 -11.88 2.32
CA LYS A 280 11.43 -12.66 1.19
C LYS A 280 11.04 -14.12 1.33
N ASN A 281 10.53 -14.68 0.26
CA ASN A 281 10.11 -16.07 0.21
C ASN A 281 10.43 -16.62 -1.18
N GLU A 282 11.15 -17.73 -1.24
CA GLU A 282 11.62 -18.26 -2.52
C GLU A 282 11.01 -19.62 -2.81
N ALA A 283 10.47 -19.77 -4.01
CA ALA A 283 10.01 -21.04 -4.52
C ALA A 283 11.02 -21.60 -5.51
N THR A 284 11.17 -22.92 -5.54
CA THR A 284 12.07 -23.62 -6.45
C THR A 284 11.32 -24.73 -7.16
N LEU A 285 11.45 -24.75 -8.47
CA LEU A 285 10.95 -25.84 -9.32
C LEU A 285 12.12 -26.77 -9.62
N LYS A 286 11.98 -28.03 -9.22
CA LYS A 286 12.97 -29.06 -9.51
C LYS A 286 12.37 -30.14 -10.40
N GLY A 287 13.17 -30.70 -11.29
CA GLY A 287 12.85 -31.89 -12.05
C GLY A 287 13.94 -32.92 -11.82
N LYS A 288 13.58 -34.12 -11.38
CA LYS A 288 14.55 -35.18 -11.05
C LYS A 288 15.61 -34.70 -10.06
N GLY A 289 15.19 -33.87 -9.09
CA GLY A 289 16.09 -33.34 -8.07
C GLY A 289 16.99 -32.20 -8.54
N ILE A 290 16.87 -31.75 -9.79
CA ILE A 290 17.71 -30.70 -10.34
C ILE A 290 16.89 -29.40 -10.45
N VAL A 291 17.49 -28.30 -10.02
CA VAL A 291 16.81 -26.99 -10.08
C VAL A 291 16.62 -26.57 -11.54
N ILE A 292 15.36 -26.28 -11.87
CA ILE A 292 15.00 -25.77 -13.19
C ILE A 292 14.79 -24.26 -13.12
N LYS A 293 14.12 -23.80 -12.09
CA LYS A 293 13.81 -22.36 -11.93
C LYS A 293 13.63 -22.01 -10.46
N GLU A 294 14.08 -20.82 -10.12
CA GLU A 294 13.83 -20.24 -8.80
C GLU A 294 13.04 -18.97 -8.96
N ALA A 295 12.14 -18.70 -8.04
CA ALA A 295 11.33 -17.49 -8.03
C ALA A 295 11.35 -16.89 -6.62
N LEU A 296 12.07 -15.79 -6.46
CA LEU A 296 12.12 -15.05 -5.22
C LEU A 296 11.00 -14.03 -5.22
N ASN A 297 10.19 -14.05 -4.18
CA ASN A 297 9.17 -13.04 -3.96
C ASN A 297 9.55 -12.16 -2.79
N LYS A 298 9.36 -10.86 -2.96
CA LYS A 298 9.59 -9.87 -1.91
C LYS A 298 8.25 -9.24 -1.60
N ALA A 299 7.58 -9.77 -0.59
CA ALA A 299 6.30 -9.21 -0.16
C ALA A 299 6.58 -7.94 0.63
N ALA A 300 6.09 -6.83 0.12
CA ALA A 300 6.27 -5.54 0.77
C ALA A 300 5.06 -5.22 1.64
N VAL A 301 5.31 -4.92 2.90
CA VAL A 301 4.27 -4.46 3.81
C VAL A 301 4.08 -2.98 3.53
N GLN A 302 2.92 -2.62 3.02
CA GLN A 302 2.62 -1.25 2.62
C GLN A 302 1.40 -0.76 3.39
N ILE A 303 1.65 0.02 4.42
CA ILE A 303 0.61 0.57 5.28
C ILE A 303 0.66 2.08 5.13
N ALA A 304 -0.38 2.67 4.58
CA ALA A 304 -0.49 4.11 4.49
C ALA A 304 -0.50 4.71 5.88
N GLY A 305 0.03 5.88 6.00
CA GLY A 305 0.13 6.49 7.30
C GLY A 305 0.37 7.99 7.21
N GLY A 306 0.35 8.59 8.35
CA GLY A 306 0.64 9.99 8.49
C GLY A 306 0.79 10.36 9.94
N ALA A 307 1.40 11.49 10.16
CA ALA A 307 1.61 12.01 11.49
C ALA A 307 1.59 13.52 11.44
N GLY A 308 1.25 14.11 12.55
CA GLY A 308 1.26 15.55 12.66
C GLY A 308 1.55 16.01 14.05
N VAL A 309 1.55 17.30 14.23
CA VAL A 309 1.76 17.92 15.50
C VAL A 309 0.71 19.00 15.67
N GLY A 310 -0.07 18.85 16.72
CA GLY A 310 -1.05 19.86 17.10
C GLY A 310 -0.62 20.54 18.38
N TYR A 311 -0.90 21.83 18.49
CA TYR A 311 -0.65 22.53 19.71
C TYR A 311 -1.61 23.72 19.82
N VAL A 312 -1.76 24.16 21.04
CA VAL A 312 -2.62 25.28 21.33
C VAL A 312 -1.77 26.51 21.59
N PHE A 313 -2.09 27.59 20.90
CA PHE A 313 -1.42 28.78 21.18
C PHE A 313 -2.10 29.36 22.39
N THR A 314 -1.40 29.43 23.46
CA THR A 314 -1.90 30.09 24.65
C THR A 314 -0.81 31.03 25.07
N ILE A 315 -1.07 32.23 24.94
CA ILE A 315 -0.07 33.19 25.27
C ILE A 315 -0.52 33.88 26.55
N HIS A 316 0.22 33.62 27.54
CA HIS A 316 -0.13 34.20 28.78
C HIS A 316 0.64 35.44 28.98
N ILE A 317 0.15 36.44 28.44
CA ILE A 317 0.87 37.57 28.51
C ILE A 317 0.62 38.31 29.65
N HIS A 318 -0.32 38.05 30.22
CA HIS A 318 -0.73 38.88 31.15
C HIS A 318 0.17 38.98 32.27
N LYS A 319 0.78 38.32 32.57
CA LYS A 319 1.35 38.37 33.61
C LYS A 319 2.24 39.13 33.75
N VAL A 320 2.28 39.91 33.55
CA VAL A 320 3.13 40.65 33.44
C VAL A 320 3.16 41.38 34.32
N GLY A 321 2.68 41.58 34.65
CA GLY A 321 2.72 42.17 35.25
C GLY A 321 3.32 42.70 35.90
N ASP A 322 3.43 42.74 36.16
CA ASP A 322 3.86 43.10 36.70
C ASP A 322 4.84 42.89 37.08
N GLU A 323 4.93 42.53 37.40
CA GLU A 323 5.68 42.19 37.79
C GLU A 323 6.40 41.42 37.30
N ASN A 324 6.18 41.04 36.86
CA ASN A 324 6.60 40.23 36.37
C ASN A 324 7.11 40.13 35.32
N GLN A 325 7.42 40.65 35.10
CA GLN A 325 7.79 40.79 34.13
C GLN A 325 8.45 40.04 33.49
N PRO A 326 8.68 39.37 33.75
CA PRO A 326 9.42 38.59 33.20
C PRO A 326 9.06 38.03 32.16
N LEU A 327 8.13 38.04 32.22
CA LEU A 327 7.62 37.54 31.23
C LEU A 327 8.27 37.91 30.19
N ALA A 328 8.70 38.78 30.31
CA ALA A 328 9.29 39.24 29.23
C ALA A 328 10.21 38.33 28.69
N GLY A 329 11.08 38.06 29.23
CA GLY A 329 11.97 37.32 28.55
C GLY A 329 11.60 36.02 28.27
N ALA A 330 10.70 35.77 28.86
CA ALA A 330 10.34 34.53 28.75
C ALA A 330 9.94 34.18 27.55
N LYS A 331 10.14 33.78 27.03
CA LYS A 331 9.81 33.56 26.06
C LYS A 331 9.09 32.72 25.85
N PHE A 332 8.46 32.88 25.62
CA PHE A 332 7.57 32.26 25.25
C PHE A 332 7.78 31.59 24.21
N LYS A 333 8.03 30.84 24.16
CA LYS A 333 8.09 30.09 23.37
C LYS A 333 6.94 29.49 23.20
N VAL A 334 6.36 29.54 22.32
CA VAL A 334 5.37 28.82 21.89
C VAL A 334 5.94 27.61 21.37
N VAL A 335 6.01 26.73 22.15
CA VAL A 335 6.70 25.63 21.77
C VAL A 335 5.84 24.52 21.44
N ARG A 336 6.14 23.70 20.50
CA ARG A 336 5.49 22.53 20.23
C ARG A 336 5.97 21.53 21.12
N GLN A 337 5.18 21.15 22.02
CA GLN A 337 5.56 20.13 22.91
C GLN A 337 5.91 18.90 22.22
N ALA A 338 5.26 18.70 21.17
CA ALA A 338 5.43 17.47 20.49
C ALA A 338 6.79 17.26 19.99
N ASN A 339 7.44 18.23 19.53
CA ASN A 339 8.73 18.03 19.01
C ASN A 339 9.77 18.24 20.03
N ASN A 340 9.35 18.62 21.15
CA ASN A 340 10.31 18.84 22.07
C ASN A 340 11.36 19.66 21.64
N GLN A 341 11.05 20.49 20.89
CA GLN A 341 12.06 21.26 20.40
C GLN A 341 11.99 22.50 20.88
#